data_252939fe588bf438a4e8827f591045ea
#
_entry.id   252939fe588bf438a4e8827f591045ea
#
_cell.length_a   1.000
_cell.length_b   1.000
_cell.length_c   1.000
_cell.angle_alpha   90.00
_cell.angle_beta   90.00
_cell.angle_gamma   90.00
#
_symmetry.space_group_name_H-M   'P 1'
#
loop_
_entity.id
_entity.type
_entity.pdbx_description
1 polymer ?
#
loop_
_entity_poly.entity_id
_entity_poly.type
_entity_poly.pdbx_seq_one_letter_code
_entity_poly.pdbx_strand_id
1 'polypeptide(L)'
;MSEVLITATSASSPPTFIDFEASSLRSASYPIEVAWNAPDGRIEAYLISPAGIPRWTDWSVEAEKLHGISRSTLLASGKPPVWICRRMNHQLAGTIVYSDDPDYDGQWLSELFAATFAGAPAFTIQHADDLLMNLIRPRFGSRIQALPHLEAMKQAARCQVVGRHRATDDVQYLVTLYTLAQRGVVHG
;
A
#
# COMPACT_ATOMS: atom_id res chain seq x y z
N MET A 1 37.80 8.78 -33.24
CA MET A 1 36.89 7.76 -32.66
C MET A 1 36.31 8.36 -31.40
N SER A 2 35.06 8.80 -31.48
CA SER A 2 34.36 9.40 -30.33
C SER A 2 33.54 8.30 -29.66
N GLU A 3 33.91 7.93 -28.45
CA GLU A 3 33.10 7.06 -27.59
C GLU A 3 31.82 7.80 -27.19
N VAL A 4 30.71 7.27 -27.62
CA VAL A 4 29.37 7.67 -27.11
C VAL A 4 29.21 7.02 -25.73
N LEU A 5 29.38 7.83 -24.66
CA LEU A 5 28.99 7.42 -23.33
C LEU A 5 27.46 7.24 -23.33
N ILE A 6 27.00 6.00 -23.33
CA ILE A 6 25.60 5.67 -23.00
C ILE A 6 25.47 5.88 -21.50
N THR A 7 24.91 7.06 -21.12
CA THR A 7 24.51 7.30 -19.74
C THR A 7 23.42 6.29 -19.39
N ALA A 8 23.75 5.36 -18.49
CA ALA A 8 22.77 4.47 -17.88
C ALA A 8 21.68 5.34 -17.24
N THR A 9 20.47 5.21 -17.75
CA THR A 9 19.29 5.84 -17.17
C THR A 9 19.19 5.32 -15.74
N SER A 10 19.41 6.20 -14.77
CA SER A 10 19.19 5.92 -13.36
C SER A 10 17.78 5.35 -13.23
N ALA A 11 17.66 4.07 -12.86
CA ALA A 11 16.39 3.48 -12.54
C ALA A 11 15.82 4.29 -11.37
N SER A 12 14.80 5.09 -11.63
CA SER A 12 14.08 5.80 -10.57
C SER A 12 13.54 4.77 -9.59
N SER A 13 13.71 5.01 -8.29
CA SER A 13 13.12 4.16 -7.26
C SER A 13 11.64 3.95 -7.55
N PRO A 14 11.10 2.74 -7.29
CA PRO A 14 9.68 2.48 -7.51
C PRO A 14 8.86 3.46 -6.66
N PRO A 15 7.64 3.82 -7.10
CA PRO A 15 6.72 4.59 -6.27
C PRO A 15 6.44 3.84 -4.97
N THR A 16 6.11 4.57 -3.93
CA THR A 16 5.71 3.96 -2.66
C THR A 16 4.26 3.54 -2.73
N PHE A 17 4.01 2.26 -2.48
CA PHE A 17 2.70 1.69 -2.27
C PHE A 17 2.45 1.50 -0.78
N ILE A 18 1.20 1.58 -0.37
CA ILE A 18 0.75 1.40 1.00
C ILE A 18 -0.51 0.56 1.01
N ASP A 19 -0.69 -0.20 2.09
CA ASP A 19 -1.88 -0.98 2.36
C ASP A 19 -2.14 -1.09 3.86
N PHE A 20 -3.41 -1.21 4.24
CA PHE A 20 -3.85 -1.41 5.61
C PHE A 20 -4.76 -2.62 5.73
N GLU A 21 -4.57 -3.39 6.81
CA GLU A 21 -5.62 -4.26 7.34
C GLU A 21 -6.37 -3.54 8.46
N ALA A 22 -7.65 -3.85 8.61
CA ALA A 22 -8.49 -3.21 9.60
C ALA A 22 -9.34 -4.17 10.42
N SER A 23 -9.83 -3.71 11.56
CA SER A 23 -10.69 -4.47 12.46
C SER A 23 -12.02 -4.89 11.81
N SER A 24 -12.49 -4.15 10.82
CA SER A 24 -13.67 -4.43 9.99
C SER A 24 -13.76 -3.42 8.82
N LEU A 25 -14.84 -3.52 8.01
CA LEU A 25 -15.19 -2.51 6.98
C LEU A 25 -16.27 -1.52 7.46
N ARG A 26 -16.63 -1.51 8.74
CA ARG A 26 -17.65 -0.61 9.31
C ARG A 26 -17.03 0.77 9.57
N SER A 27 -17.90 1.77 9.72
CA SER A 27 -17.47 3.16 10.00
C SER A 27 -16.71 3.36 11.31
N ALA A 28 -16.85 2.42 12.27
CA ALA A 28 -16.13 2.42 13.53
C ALA A 28 -14.83 1.59 13.48
N SER A 29 -14.44 1.09 12.29
CA SER A 29 -13.23 0.31 12.11
C SER A 29 -11.97 1.13 12.39
N TYR A 30 -10.93 0.44 12.77
CA TYR A 30 -9.61 1.04 13.02
C TYR A 30 -8.52 0.16 12.39
N PRO A 31 -7.36 0.74 12.01
CA PRO A 31 -6.28 -0.01 11.38
C PRO A 31 -5.59 -0.93 12.38
N ILE A 32 -5.27 -2.14 11.92
CA ILE A 32 -4.63 -3.19 12.73
C ILE A 32 -3.27 -3.64 12.20
N GLU A 33 -3.03 -3.45 10.91
CA GLU A 33 -1.73 -3.62 10.26
C GLU A 33 -1.56 -2.52 9.23
N VAL A 34 -0.33 -2.12 8.95
CA VAL A 34 0.04 -1.26 7.85
C VAL A 34 1.34 -1.75 7.25
N ALA A 35 1.46 -1.69 5.92
CA ALA A 35 2.70 -1.95 5.19
C ALA A 35 2.93 -0.91 4.10
N TRP A 36 4.20 -0.68 3.76
CA TRP A 36 4.61 0.14 2.60
C TRP A 36 5.99 -0.31 2.10
N ASN A 37 6.27 -0.11 0.80
CA ASN A 37 7.61 -0.32 0.29
C ASN A 37 8.46 0.95 0.48
N ALA A 38 9.62 0.76 1.08
CA ALA A 38 10.65 1.80 1.22
C ALA A 38 11.37 2.05 -0.14
N PRO A 39 12.07 3.19 -0.29
CA PRO A 39 12.81 3.51 -1.52
C PRO A 39 13.87 2.49 -1.94
N ASP A 40 14.37 1.69 -0.99
CA ASP A 40 15.33 0.60 -1.24
C ASP A 40 14.65 -0.72 -1.66
N GLY A 41 13.33 -0.71 -1.84
CA GLY A 41 12.52 -1.85 -2.27
C GLY A 41 12.13 -2.82 -1.16
N ARG A 42 12.58 -2.61 0.08
CA ARG A 42 12.12 -3.42 1.22
C ARG A 42 10.70 -3.03 1.60
N ILE A 43 9.89 -4.01 2.00
CA ILE A 43 8.57 -3.76 2.56
C ILE A 43 8.70 -3.68 4.09
N GLU A 44 8.29 -2.56 4.66
CA GLU A 44 8.09 -2.40 6.08
C GLU A 44 6.64 -2.70 6.41
N ALA A 45 6.40 -3.49 7.46
CA ALA A 45 5.06 -3.84 7.93
C ALA A 45 5.02 -3.87 9.45
N TYR A 46 3.91 -3.39 10.01
CA TYR A 46 3.74 -3.26 11.45
C TYR A 46 2.30 -3.57 11.86
N LEU A 47 2.16 -4.48 12.83
CA LEU A 47 0.92 -4.61 13.58
C LEU A 47 0.71 -3.38 14.47
N ILE A 48 -0.52 -2.93 14.57
CA ILE A 48 -0.92 -1.72 15.29
C ILE A 48 -1.64 -2.13 16.58
N SER A 49 -1.09 -1.76 17.74
CA SER A 49 -1.71 -2.08 19.01
C SER A 49 -2.91 -1.19 19.29
N PRO A 50 -4.09 -1.73 19.63
CA PRO A 50 -5.23 -0.95 20.11
C PRO A 50 -5.09 -0.53 21.59
N ALA A 51 -4.01 -0.95 22.27
CA ALA A 51 -3.81 -0.64 23.67
C ALA A 51 -3.75 0.88 23.91
N GLY A 52 -4.51 1.37 24.88
CA GLY A 52 -4.56 2.80 25.22
C GLY A 52 -5.44 3.65 24.32
N ILE A 53 -6.16 3.08 23.36
CA ILE A 53 -7.14 3.78 22.51
C ILE A 53 -8.55 3.29 22.83
N PRO A 54 -9.28 3.93 23.78
CA PRO A 54 -10.55 3.40 24.29
C PRO A 54 -11.64 3.24 23.23
N ARG A 55 -11.62 4.04 22.15
CA ARG A 55 -12.61 3.97 21.07
C ARG A 55 -12.37 2.84 20.07
N TRP A 56 -11.21 2.20 20.06
CA TRP A 56 -10.88 1.08 19.16
C TRP A 56 -11.43 -0.25 19.72
N THR A 57 -12.74 -0.39 19.65
CA THR A 57 -13.48 -1.53 20.18
C THR A 57 -14.15 -2.38 19.10
N ASP A 58 -14.33 -1.80 17.89
CA ASP A 58 -14.93 -2.53 16.77
C ASP A 58 -14.07 -3.73 16.36
N TRP A 59 -14.74 -4.85 16.08
CA TRP A 59 -14.08 -6.08 15.66
C TRP A 59 -15.01 -6.94 14.80
N SER A 60 -14.50 -7.48 13.70
CA SER A 60 -15.21 -8.46 12.87
C SER A 60 -14.47 -9.79 12.87
N VAL A 61 -15.20 -10.85 13.22
CA VAL A 61 -14.69 -12.23 13.14
C VAL A 61 -14.44 -12.65 11.69
N GLU A 62 -15.22 -12.11 10.75
CA GLU A 62 -15.06 -12.35 9.32
C GLU A 62 -13.75 -11.72 8.82
N ALA A 63 -13.46 -10.48 9.22
CA ALA A 63 -12.20 -9.83 8.89
C ALA A 63 -11.01 -10.58 9.51
N GLU A 64 -11.11 -10.98 10.80
CA GLU A 64 -10.08 -11.78 11.47
C GLU A 64 -9.78 -13.09 10.71
N LYS A 65 -10.80 -13.76 10.16
CA LYS A 65 -10.61 -14.98 9.34
C LYS A 65 -9.87 -14.69 8.02
N LEU A 66 -10.05 -13.49 7.45
CA LEU A 66 -9.41 -13.10 6.20
C LEU A 66 -7.93 -12.79 6.39
N HIS A 67 -7.59 -11.86 7.29
CA HIS A 67 -6.20 -11.43 7.51
C HIS A 67 -5.44 -12.30 8.53
N GLY A 68 -6.12 -13.14 9.32
CA GLY A 68 -5.51 -14.05 10.29
C GLY A 68 -4.88 -13.37 11.51
N ILE A 69 -5.17 -12.09 11.76
CA ILE A 69 -4.62 -11.31 12.88
C ILE A 69 -5.66 -11.26 13.98
N SER A 70 -5.36 -11.85 15.13
CA SER A 70 -6.24 -11.78 16.30
C SER A 70 -6.03 -10.50 17.12
N ARG A 71 -7.06 -10.07 17.83
CA ARG A 71 -6.94 -8.93 18.76
C ARG A 71 -5.88 -9.19 19.84
N SER A 72 -5.73 -10.42 20.30
CA SER A 72 -4.67 -10.79 21.28
C SER A 72 -3.27 -10.64 20.69
N THR A 73 -3.08 -10.95 19.40
CA THR A 73 -1.80 -10.72 18.70
C THR A 73 -1.46 -9.23 18.65
N LEU A 74 -2.44 -8.37 18.36
CA LEU A 74 -2.23 -6.92 18.36
C LEU A 74 -1.81 -6.38 19.74
N LEU A 75 -2.42 -6.88 20.81
CA LEU A 75 -2.09 -6.49 22.18
C LEU A 75 -0.69 -6.97 22.60
N ALA A 76 -0.27 -8.16 22.15
CA ALA A 76 1.01 -8.77 22.49
C ALA A 76 2.18 -8.22 21.67
N SER A 77 1.97 -7.94 20.36
CA SER A 77 3.06 -7.69 19.40
C SER A 77 2.92 -6.39 18.62
N GLY A 78 1.76 -5.72 18.69
CA GLY A 78 1.51 -4.48 17.95
C GLY A 78 2.35 -3.32 18.48
N LYS A 79 2.78 -2.46 17.57
CA LYS A 79 3.47 -1.21 17.91
C LYS A 79 2.46 -0.15 18.37
N PRO A 80 2.84 0.75 19.27
CA PRO A 80 2.01 1.89 19.62
C PRO A 80 1.68 2.74 18.40
N PRO A 81 0.41 3.17 18.19
CA PRO A 81 0.01 4.00 17.05
C PRO A 81 0.89 5.23 16.83
N VAL A 82 1.26 5.94 17.89
CA VAL A 82 2.13 7.13 17.82
C VAL A 82 3.51 6.82 17.23
N TRP A 83 4.06 5.64 17.52
CA TRP A 83 5.34 5.22 16.98
C TRP A 83 5.23 5.00 15.47
N ILE A 84 4.14 4.34 15.01
CA ILE A 84 3.88 4.09 13.59
C ILE A 84 3.69 5.42 12.84
N CYS A 85 2.86 6.33 13.34
CA CYS A 85 2.66 7.65 12.74
C CYS A 85 4.00 8.40 12.55
N ARG A 86 4.85 8.40 13.56
CA ARG A 86 6.18 9.02 13.48
C ARG A 86 7.08 8.33 12.46
N ARG A 87 7.05 6.99 12.40
CA ARG A 87 7.83 6.21 11.42
C ARG A 87 7.38 6.53 10.00
N MET A 88 6.07 6.56 9.75
CA MET A 88 5.50 6.93 8.46
C MET A 88 5.89 8.36 8.07
N ASN A 89 5.68 9.34 8.93
CA ASN A 89 6.05 10.73 8.64
C ASN A 89 7.56 10.90 8.42
N HIS A 90 8.41 10.14 9.13
CA HIS A 90 9.86 10.19 8.90
C HIS A 90 10.27 9.66 7.52
N GLN A 91 9.61 8.60 7.04
CA GLN A 91 10.00 7.96 5.78
C GLN A 91 9.28 8.51 4.55
N LEU A 92 8.02 8.93 4.74
CA LEU A 92 7.11 9.25 3.63
C LEU A 92 6.87 10.75 3.46
N ALA A 93 7.48 11.60 4.29
CA ALA A 93 7.27 13.05 4.24
C ALA A 93 7.51 13.62 2.83
N GLY A 94 6.53 14.40 2.36
CA GLY A 94 6.57 15.06 1.05
C GLY A 94 6.36 14.14 -0.14
N THR A 95 6.07 12.85 0.07
CA THR A 95 5.82 11.89 -1.02
C THR A 95 4.33 11.72 -1.32
N ILE A 96 4.04 11.18 -2.49
CA ILE A 96 2.76 10.58 -2.83
C ILE A 96 2.93 9.08 -2.65
N VAL A 97 2.06 8.46 -1.85
CA VAL A 97 1.94 7.00 -1.74
C VAL A 97 0.70 6.53 -2.47
N TYR A 98 0.71 5.31 -2.97
CA TYR A 98 -0.37 4.77 -3.79
C TYR A 98 -0.99 3.54 -3.14
N SER A 99 -2.31 3.49 -3.12
CA SER A 99 -3.12 2.39 -2.61
C SER A 99 -4.08 1.90 -3.70
N ASP A 100 -4.51 0.66 -3.64
CA ASP A 100 -5.55 0.14 -4.53
C ASP A 100 -6.97 0.54 -4.07
N ASP A 101 -7.15 0.86 -2.79
CA ASP A 101 -8.39 1.41 -2.23
C ASP A 101 -8.13 2.63 -1.33
N PRO A 102 -7.80 3.80 -1.91
CA PRO A 102 -7.43 4.99 -1.14
C PRO A 102 -8.57 5.56 -0.29
N ASP A 103 -9.83 5.18 -0.55
CA ASP A 103 -10.97 5.63 0.26
C ASP A 103 -10.94 4.94 1.64
N TYR A 104 -10.76 3.62 1.68
CA TYR A 104 -10.60 2.88 2.93
C TYR A 104 -9.26 3.15 3.60
N ASP A 105 -8.16 3.05 2.88
CA ASP A 105 -6.83 3.29 3.45
C ASP A 105 -6.66 4.73 3.94
N GLY A 106 -7.23 5.70 3.24
CA GLY A 106 -7.27 7.09 3.67
C GLY A 106 -8.08 7.29 4.96
N GLN A 107 -9.20 6.58 5.12
CA GLN A 107 -9.98 6.58 6.35
C GLN A 107 -9.16 5.98 7.51
N TRP A 108 -8.53 4.83 7.31
CA TRP A 108 -7.72 4.18 8.36
C TRP A 108 -6.46 4.96 8.68
N LEU A 109 -5.81 5.57 7.70
CA LEU A 109 -4.71 6.50 7.93
C LEU A 109 -5.15 7.69 8.79
N SER A 110 -6.29 8.30 8.47
CA SER A 110 -6.85 9.41 9.23
C SER A 110 -7.18 9.02 10.67
N GLU A 111 -7.79 7.83 10.86
CA GLU A 111 -8.10 7.28 12.19
C GLU A 111 -6.83 6.99 13.00
N LEU A 112 -5.79 6.43 12.36
CA LEU A 112 -4.49 6.17 13.00
C LEU A 112 -3.87 7.45 13.54
N PHE A 113 -3.83 8.51 12.74
CA PHE A 113 -3.25 9.78 13.16
C PHE A 113 -4.12 10.50 14.18
N ALA A 114 -5.47 10.47 14.03
CA ALA A 114 -6.41 11.04 14.98
C ALA A 114 -6.39 10.34 16.37
N ALA A 115 -5.94 9.08 16.42
CA ALA A 115 -5.77 8.35 17.68
C ALA A 115 -4.53 8.78 18.47
N THR A 116 -3.70 9.68 17.93
CA THR A 116 -2.38 10.03 18.51
C THR A 116 -2.18 11.54 18.55
N PHE A 117 -1.09 11.96 19.18
CA PHE A 117 -0.60 13.34 19.14
C PHE A 117 0.57 13.52 18.15
N ALA A 118 0.66 12.66 17.12
CA ALA A 118 1.76 12.71 16.17
C ALA A 118 1.60 13.80 15.09
N GLY A 119 0.52 14.56 15.10
CA GLY A 119 0.18 15.54 14.06
C GLY A 119 -0.60 14.90 12.91
N ALA A 120 -0.55 15.50 11.73
CA ALA A 120 -1.15 14.98 10.51
C ALA A 120 -0.15 14.14 9.69
N PRO A 121 -0.60 13.30 8.75
CA PRO A 121 0.26 12.69 7.75
C PRO A 121 1.04 13.76 6.96
N ALA A 122 2.34 13.57 6.83
CA ALA A 122 3.22 14.46 6.06
C ALA A 122 3.32 14.03 4.57
N PHE A 123 2.45 13.18 4.11
CA PHE A 123 2.36 12.60 2.77
C PHE A 123 0.90 12.49 2.34
N THR A 124 0.65 12.17 1.07
CA THR A 124 -0.71 12.03 0.51
C THR A 124 -0.90 10.65 -0.09
N ILE A 125 -2.12 10.09 0.04
CA ILE A 125 -2.52 8.84 -0.63
C ILE A 125 -3.20 9.18 -1.96
N GLN A 126 -2.89 8.42 -3.02
CA GLN A 126 -3.56 8.44 -4.31
C GLN A 126 -3.88 7.03 -4.79
N HIS A 127 -4.76 6.93 -5.79
CA HIS A 127 -5.15 5.64 -6.35
C HIS A 127 -4.04 5.06 -7.22
N ALA A 128 -3.64 3.81 -6.95
CA ALA A 128 -2.63 3.09 -7.73
C ALA A 128 -3.05 2.91 -9.20
N ASP A 129 -4.33 2.72 -9.48
CA ASP A 129 -4.83 2.59 -10.85
C ASP A 129 -4.60 3.84 -11.69
N ASP A 130 -4.63 5.04 -11.11
CA ASP A 130 -4.34 6.26 -11.85
C ASP A 130 -2.86 6.37 -12.23
N LEU A 131 -1.97 5.99 -11.31
CA LEU A 131 -0.54 5.87 -11.60
C LEU A 131 -0.28 4.87 -12.73
N LEU A 132 -0.85 3.66 -12.60
CA LEU A 132 -0.67 2.57 -13.56
C LEU A 132 -1.27 2.93 -14.92
N MET A 133 -2.46 3.51 -14.93
CA MET A 133 -3.12 3.96 -16.15
C MET A 133 -2.28 5.04 -16.87
N ASN A 134 -1.71 5.98 -16.15
CA ASN A 134 -0.84 7.00 -16.73
C ASN A 134 0.43 6.39 -17.35
N LEU A 135 0.95 5.31 -16.75
CA LEU A 135 2.12 4.59 -17.25
C LEU A 135 1.84 3.80 -18.52
N ILE A 136 0.69 3.11 -18.59
CA ILE A 136 0.39 2.21 -19.73
C ILE A 136 -0.36 2.88 -20.86
N ARG A 137 -1.23 3.87 -20.59
CA ARG A 137 -2.07 4.54 -21.59
C ARG A 137 -1.33 4.99 -22.85
N PRO A 138 -0.11 5.55 -22.78
CA PRO A 138 0.61 5.98 -24.01
C PRO A 138 0.85 4.87 -25.02
N ARG A 139 0.84 3.60 -24.58
CA ARG A 139 1.04 2.42 -25.46
C ARG A 139 -0.24 1.98 -26.17
N PHE A 140 -1.41 2.36 -25.63
CA PHE A 140 -2.71 1.90 -26.10
C PHE A 140 -3.59 3.03 -26.64
N GLY A 141 -3.11 4.29 -26.63
CA GLY A 141 -3.79 5.45 -27.21
C GLY A 141 -4.84 6.08 -26.30
N SER A 142 -5.74 5.31 -25.70
CA SER A 142 -6.78 5.85 -24.81
C SER A 142 -6.95 5.05 -23.53
N ARG A 143 -7.60 5.66 -22.51
CA ARG A 143 -7.94 4.98 -21.24
C ARG A 143 -8.81 3.73 -21.49
N ILE A 144 -9.79 3.85 -22.38
CA ILE A 144 -10.72 2.73 -22.69
C ILE A 144 -9.96 1.55 -23.30
N GLN A 145 -9.02 1.81 -24.19
CA GLN A 145 -8.21 0.76 -24.82
C GLN A 145 -7.19 0.16 -23.84
N ALA A 146 -6.68 0.94 -22.88
CA ALA A 146 -5.73 0.47 -21.88
C ALA A 146 -6.36 -0.37 -20.76
N LEU A 147 -7.66 -0.17 -20.43
CA LEU A 147 -8.34 -0.87 -19.33
C LEU A 147 -8.22 -2.39 -19.39
N PRO A 148 -8.51 -3.09 -20.50
CA PRO A 148 -8.38 -4.56 -20.54
C PRO A 148 -6.95 -5.03 -20.26
N HIS A 149 -5.95 -4.26 -20.67
CA HIS A 149 -4.54 -4.58 -20.43
C HIS A 149 -4.17 -4.39 -18.96
N LEU A 150 -4.69 -3.33 -18.31
CA LEU A 150 -4.51 -3.14 -16.87
C LEU A 150 -5.11 -4.32 -16.08
N GLU A 151 -6.32 -4.75 -16.43
CA GLU A 151 -6.95 -5.90 -15.78
C GLU A 151 -6.18 -7.21 -15.99
N ALA A 152 -5.64 -7.44 -17.20
CA ALA A 152 -4.79 -8.59 -17.48
C ALA A 152 -3.50 -8.55 -16.64
N MET A 153 -2.87 -7.36 -16.49
CA MET A 153 -1.70 -7.17 -15.63
C MET A 153 -2.04 -7.41 -14.15
N LYS A 154 -3.21 -6.96 -13.68
CA LYS A 154 -3.70 -7.25 -12.31
C LYS A 154 -3.82 -8.75 -12.07
N GLN A 155 -4.40 -9.48 -13.00
CA GLN A 155 -4.49 -10.94 -12.89
C GLN A 155 -3.09 -11.60 -12.88
N ALA A 156 -2.19 -11.18 -13.78
CA ALA A 156 -0.83 -11.70 -13.82
C ALA A 156 -0.05 -11.41 -12.52
N ALA A 157 -0.21 -10.22 -11.93
CA ALA A 157 0.42 -9.86 -10.65
C ALA A 157 -0.14 -10.73 -9.51
N ARG A 158 -1.46 -10.94 -9.46
CA ARG A 158 -2.10 -11.80 -8.45
C ARG A 158 -1.63 -13.25 -8.50
N CYS A 159 -1.29 -13.77 -9.69
CA CYS A 159 -0.73 -15.12 -9.83
C CYS A 159 0.73 -15.22 -9.33
N GLN A 160 1.44 -14.11 -9.21
CA GLN A 160 2.85 -14.10 -8.79
C GLN A 160 3.02 -13.89 -7.28
N VAL A 161 2.00 -13.40 -6.58
CA VAL A 161 2.05 -13.17 -5.14
C VAL A 161 1.32 -14.29 -4.42
N VAL A 162 2.06 -14.96 -3.53
CA VAL A 162 1.50 -16.01 -2.67
C VAL A 162 1.10 -15.36 -1.36
N GLY A 163 -0.17 -15.39 -1.04
CA GLY A 163 -0.74 -14.74 0.13
C GLY A 163 -1.78 -13.69 -0.28
N ARG A 164 -2.65 -13.37 0.66
CA ARG A 164 -3.67 -12.33 0.53
C ARG A 164 -4.12 -11.88 1.91
N HIS A 165 -4.68 -10.69 1.97
CA HIS A 165 -5.23 -10.14 3.20
C HIS A 165 -4.17 -10.05 4.32
N ARG A 166 -2.98 -9.64 3.92
CA ARG A 166 -1.93 -9.12 4.78
C ARG A 166 -1.34 -7.92 4.06
N ALA A 167 -1.27 -6.80 4.74
CA ALA A 167 -0.79 -5.56 4.14
C ALA A 167 0.56 -5.72 3.41
N THR A 168 1.45 -6.60 3.88
CA THR A 168 2.71 -6.94 3.20
C THR A 168 2.48 -7.56 1.82
N ASP A 169 1.53 -8.49 1.71
CA ASP A 169 1.27 -9.22 0.47
C ASP A 169 0.58 -8.30 -0.55
N ASP A 170 -0.29 -7.41 -0.07
CA ASP A 170 -1.02 -6.48 -0.92
C ASP A 170 -0.08 -5.35 -1.42
N VAL A 171 0.86 -4.86 -0.60
CA VAL A 171 1.96 -4.00 -1.08
C VAL A 171 2.85 -4.73 -2.10
N GLN A 172 3.21 -6.01 -1.85
CA GLN A 172 4.01 -6.80 -2.79
C GLN A 172 3.27 -7.00 -4.12
N TYR A 173 1.95 -7.19 -4.09
CA TYR A 173 1.11 -7.23 -5.28
C TYR A 173 1.19 -5.92 -6.08
N LEU A 174 1.06 -4.76 -5.43
CA LEU A 174 1.14 -3.46 -6.10
C LEU A 174 2.52 -3.19 -6.71
N VAL A 175 3.61 -3.54 -6.01
CA VAL A 175 4.98 -3.46 -6.54
C VAL A 175 5.16 -4.35 -7.76
N THR A 176 4.62 -5.57 -7.72
CA THR A 176 4.67 -6.53 -8.83
C THR A 176 3.88 -6.00 -10.04
N LEU A 177 2.67 -5.51 -9.81
CA LEU A 177 1.80 -4.92 -10.82
C LEU A 177 2.47 -3.72 -11.50
N TYR A 178 3.07 -2.81 -10.73
CA TYR A 178 3.83 -1.69 -11.28
C TYR A 178 5.01 -2.16 -12.15
N THR A 179 5.73 -3.18 -11.71
CA THR A 179 6.85 -3.76 -12.47
C THR A 179 6.39 -4.35 -13.81
N LEU A 180 5.26 -5.06 -13.83
CA LEU A 180 4.65 -5.56 -15.06
C LEU A 180 4.23 -4.43 -16.00
N ALA A 181 3.60 -3.39 -15.44
CA ALA A 181 3.19 -2.20 -16.19
C ALA A 181 4.39 -1.47 -16.82
N GLN A 182 5.50 -1.34 -16.12
CA GLN A 182 6.74 -0.75 -16.66
C GLN A 182 7.29 -1.56 -17.84
N ARG A 183 7.33 -2.88 -17.72
CA ARG A 183 7.88 -3.78 -18.74
C ARG A 183 6.97 -3.89 -19.96
N GLY A 184 5.71 -3.58 -19.84
CA GLY A 184 4.72 -3.74 -20.91
C GLY A 184 4.43 -5.21 -21.23
N VAL A 185 4.71 -6.11 -20.31
CA VAL A 185 4.55 -7.56 -20.49
C VAL A 185 3.13 -7.94 -20.14
N VAL A 186 2.32 -8.19 -21.16
CA VAL A 186 1.16 -9.07 -21.07
C VAL A 186 1.52 -10.29 -21.92
N HIS A 187 1.96 -11.36 -21.27
CA HIS A 187 2.01 -12.64 -21.97
C HIS A 187 0.56 -13.11 -22.14
N GLY A 188 0.11 -13.15 -23.42
CA GLY A 188 -1.12 -13.80 -23.82
C GLY A 188 -1.01 -15.32 -23.64
#